data_9343d8829a4e7cf9f6bd501ce6dc1cad
#
_entry.id   9343d8829a4e7cf9f6bd501ce6dc1cad
#
_cell.length_a   1.000
_cell.length_b   1.000
_cell.length_c   1.000
_cell.angle_alpha   90.00
_cell.angle_beta   90.00
_cell.angle_gamma   90.00
#
_symmetry.space_group_name_H-M   'P 1'
#
loop_
_entity.id
_entity.type
_entity.pdbx_description
1 polymer ?
#
loop_
_entity_poly.entity_id
_entity_poly.type
_entity_poly.pdbx_seq_one_letter_code
_entity_poly.pdbx_strand_id
1 'polypeptide(L)'
;TPNEGILHVDETMSLTVDDVFIYNGEIEIPEGKVVLLMDTSGVSEYYDFLSRLHAGQTLTVANQAVGDDGTWKTAENAVSSVGGRLVTNGVANSDFEAGAAPRTAVGIKADGNIIFYTLDGRQSGYSYGAQLKTLAKRMVELGCVDALNLDGGGSTTISAWFPGKDNT
;
A
#
# COMPACT_ATOMS: atom_id res chain seq x y z
N THR A 1 -2.62 -27.40 -3.39
CA THR A 1 -2.88 -26.37 -2.35
C THR A 1 -1.59 -25.67 -2.06
N PRO A 2 -1.54 -24.33 -2.20
CA PRO A 2 -0.40 -23.59 -1.71
C PRO A 2 -0.29 -23.87 -0.21
N ASN A 3 0.91 -24.07 0.26
CA ASN A 3 1.15 -24.08 1.67
C ASN A 3 0.70 -22.71 2.22
N GLU A 4 -0.34 -22.71 3.05
CA GLU A 4 -0.82 -21.55 3.81
C GLU A 4 -1.61 -20.46 3.07
N GLY A 5 -2.01 -20.63 1.80
CA GLY A 5 -2.83 -19.64 1.08
C GLY A 5 -2.15 -18.31 0.77
N ILE A 6 -0.82 -18.23 0.86
CA ILE A 6 -0.04 -17.02 0.65
C ILE A 6 0.61 -17.06 -0.75
N LEU A 7 0.44 -15.98 -1.49
CA LEU A 7 1.15 -15.75 -2.75
C LEU A 7 2.47 -15.03 -2.47
N HIS A 8 3.59 -15.76 -2.54
CA HIS A 8 4.91 -15.16 -2.40
C HIS A 8 5.40 -14.58 -3.73
N VAL A 9 6.13 -13.49 -3.66
CA VAL A 9 6.72 -12.88 -4.86
C VAL A 9 7.83 -13.77 -5.42
N ASP A 10 7.98 -13.82 -6.75
CA ASP A 10 8.86 -14.74 -7.51
C ASP A 10 8.52 -16.24 -7.34
N GLU A 11 7.33 -16.55 -6.91
CA GLU A 11 6.85 -17.93 -6.89
C GLU A 11 5.84 -18.21 -8.00
N THR A 12 5.87 -19.44 -8.44
CA THR A 12 4.86 -19.99 -9.35
C THR A 12 4.15 -21.13 -8.64
N MET A 13 2.84 -21.06 -8.59
CA MET A 13 2.02 -22.07 -7.95
C MET A 13 0.90 -22.57 -8.84
N SER A 14 0.48 -23.81 -8.61
CA SER A 14 -0.72 -24.39 -9.21
C SER A 14 -1.89 -24.28 -8.26
N LEU A 15 -2.97 -23.67 -8.74
CA LEU A 15 -4.23 -23.52 -8.00
C LEU A 15 -5.32 -24.29 -8.74
N THR A 16 -6.19 -24.94 -7.99
CA THR A 16 -7.39 -25.55 -8.55
C THR A 16 -8.57 -24.60 -8.31
N VAL A 17 -9.32 -24.31 -9.34
CA VAL A 17 -10.54 -23.52 -9.25
C VAL A 17 -11.58 -24.33 -8.48
N ASP A 18 -12.02 -23.84 -7.34
CA ASP A 18 -13.05 -24.49 -6.54
C ASP A 18 -14.44 -24.16 -7.06
N ASP A 19 -14.69 -22.89 -7.37
CA ASP A 19 -15.96 -22.39 -7.85
C ASP A 19 -15.80 -21.12 -8.69
N VAL A 20 -16.79 -20.82 -9.52
CA VAL A 20 -16.90 -19.60 -10.32
C VAL A 20 -18.33 -19.08 -10.23
N PHE A 21 -18.50 -17.88 -9.74
CA PHE A 21 -19.84 -17.30 -9.58
C PHE A 21 -19.84 -15.79 -9.83
N ILE A 22 -21.02 -15.28 -10.17
CA ILE A 22 -21.26 -13.84 -10.25
C ILE A 22 -21.83 -13.39 -8.91
N TYR A 23 -21.20 -12.38 -8.32
CA TYR A 23 -21.57 -11.90 -7.00
C TYR A 23 -21.74 -10.37 -6.98
N ASN A 24 -22.69 -9.90 -6.18
CA ASN A 24 -22.87 -8.48 -5.90
C ASN A 24 -22.86 -8.28 -4.38
N GLY A 25 -21.85 -7.60 -3.86
CA GLY A 25 -21.72 -7.29 -2.42
C GLY A 25 -20.37 -7.66 -1.83
N GLU A 26 -20.36 -7.99 -0.56
CA GLU A 26 -19.15 -8.42 0.15
C GLU A 26 -18.95 -9.92 -0.03
N ILE A 27 -17.71 -10.32 -0.28
CA ILE A 27 -17.32 -11.71 -0.37
C ILE A 27 -16.33 -12.05 0.74
N GLU A 28 -16.62 -13.08 1.49
CA GLU A 28 -15.67 -13.64 2.44
C GLU A 28 -14.64 -14.51 1.71
N ILE A 29 -13.35 -14.25 1.98
CA ILE A 29 -12.27 -15.08 1.45
C ILE A 29 -12.01 -16.20 2.46
N PRO A 30 -12.33 -17.47 2.12
CA PRO A 30 -12.10 -18.57 3.03
C PRO A 30 -10.61 -18.75 3.35
N GLU A 31 -10.29 -19.23 4.54
CA GLU A 31 -8.91 -19.52 4.93
C GLU A 31 -8.22 -20.47 3.94
N GLY A 32 -6.98 -20.16 3.57
CA GLY A 32 -6.20 -20.94 2.61
C GLY A 32 -6.69 -20.84 1.15
N LYS A 33 -7.56 -19.90 0.82
CA LYS A 33 -8.07 -19.68 -0.53
C LYS A 33 -7.60 -18.35 -1.12
N VAL A 34 -7.60 -18.28 -2.43
CA VAL A 34 -7.37 -17.06 -3.22
C VAL A 34 -8.62 -16.77 -4.02
N VAL A 35 -9.06 -15.53 -4.02
CA VAL A 35 -10.21 -15.08 -4.81
C VAL A 35 -9.70 -14.16 -5.93
N LEU A 36 -10.02 -14.50 -7.16
CA LEU A 36 -9.82 -13.63 -8.31
C LEU A 36 -11.11 -12.85 -8.56
N LEU A 37 -11.05 -11.54 -8.45
CA LEU A 37 -12.19 -10.65 -8.67
C LEU A 37 -12.03 -9.90 -9.98
N MET A 38 -13.15 -9.77 -10.70
CA MET A 38 -13.20 -8.97 -11.91
C MET A 38 -14.53 -8.18 -11.93
N ASP A 39 -14.41 -6.89 -12.26
CA ASP A 39 -15.58 -6.08 -12.54
C ASP A 39 -16.14 -6.43 -13.93
N THR A 40 -17.43 -6.75 -13.98
CA THR A 40 -18.13 -7.07 -15.23
C THR A 40 -18.73 -5.84 -15.92
N SER A 41 -18.64 -4.65 -15.32
CA SER A 41 -19.18 -3.40 -15.87
C SER A 41 -18.35 -2.81 -17.02
N GLY A 42 -17.12 -3.29 -17.22
CA GLY A 42 -16.18 -2.83 -18.24
C GLY A 42 -15.72 -3.92 -19.19
N VAL A 43 -15.20 -3.50 -20.35
CA VAL A 43 -14.51 -4.41 -21.28
C VAL A 43 -13.09 -4.62 -20.75
N SER A 44 -12.88 -5.68 -20.01
CA SER A 44 -11.54 -6.10 -19.58
C SER A 44 -10.97 -7.09 -20.60
N GLU A 45 -9.70 -6.93 -20.98
CA GLU A 45 -8.97 -7.92 -21.80
C GLU A 45 -8.91 -9.31 -21.13
N TYR A 46 -9.10 -9.35 -19.81
CA TYR A 46 -9.12 -10.58 -19.01
C TYR A 46 -10.52 -11.21 -18.89
N TYR A 47 -11.57 -10.53 -19.36
CA TYR A 47 -12.93 -11.02 -19.27
C TYR A 47 -13.10 -12.37 -19.94
N ASP A 48 -12.62 -12.50 -21.16
CA ASP A 48 -12.71 -13.73 -21.95
C ASP A 48 -12.00 -14.91 -21.29
N PHE A 49 -10.88 -14.65 -20.62
CA PHE A 49 -10.15 -15.66 -19.88
C PHE A 49 -10.93 -16.09 -18.63
N LEU A 50 -11.28 -15.14 -17.78
CA LEU A 50 -11.92 -15.43 -16.48
C LEU A 50 -13.33 -16.01 -16.64
N SER A 51 -14.08 -15.60 -17.66
CA SER A 51 -15.44 -16.12 -17.94
C SER A 51 -15.48 -17.57 -18.41
N ARG A 52 -14.35 -18.11 -18.85
CA ARG A 52 -14.22 -19.52 -19.27
C ARG A 52 -13.73 -20.44 -18.17
N LEU A 53 -13.39 -19.91 -17.01
CA LEU A 53 -12.95 -20.74 -15.89
C LEU A 53 -14.13 -21.58 -15.38
N HIS A 54 -13.82 -22.76 -14.92
CA HIS A 54 -14.78 -23.66 -14.30
C HIS A 54 -14.17 -24.47 -13.15
N ALA A 55 -15.00 -24.91 -12.24
CA ALA A 55 -14.57 -25.73 -11.10
C ALA A 55 -13.77 -26.97 -11.58
N GLY A 56 -12.72 -27.31 -10.85
CA GLY A 56 -11.82 -28.41 -11.15
C GLY A 56 -10.68 -28.05 -12.14
N GLN A 57 -10.72 -26.89 -12.76
CA GLN A 57 -9.64 -26.44 -13.66
C GLN A 57 -8.40 -26.06 -12.86
N THR A 58 -7.22 -26.39 -13.39
CA THR A 58 -5.95 -25.99 -12.80
C THR A 58 -5.45 -24.70 -13.46
N LEU A 59 -5.07 -23.74 -12.64
CA LEU A 59 -4.44 -22.49 -13.03
C LEU A 59 -2.99 -22.45 -12.55
N THR A 60 -2.10 -21.97 -13.41
CA THR A 60 -0.75 -21.60 -12.99
C THR A 60 -0.71 -20.11 -12.72
N VAL A 61 -0.38 -19.74 -11.49
CA VAL A 61 -0.23 -18.35 -11.06
C VAL A 61 1.24 -18.07 -10.79
N ALA A 62 1.80 -17.13 -11.53
CA ALA A 62 3.15 -16.62 -11.31
C ALA A 62 3.05 -15.20 -10.75
N ASN A 63 3.65 -14.97 -9.60
CA ASN A 63 3.74 -13.67 -8.96
C ASN A 63 5.17 -13.15 -9.11
N GLN A 64 5.35 -12.03 -9.80
CA GLN A 64 6.66 -11.50 -10.14
C GLN A 64 6.78 -10.03 -9.78
N ALA A 65 7.94 -9.63 -9.22
CA ALA A 65 8.29 -8.22 -9.12
C ALA A 65 8.79 -7.72 -10.48
N VAL A 66 8.27 -6.58 -10.92
CA VAL A 66 8.61 -5.98 -12.21
C VAL A 66 9.42 -4.71 -11.99
N GLY A 67 10.53 -4.57 -12.72
CA GLY A 67 11.36 -3.35 -12.71
C GLY A 67 12.25 -3.21 -11.47
N ASP A 68 12.59 -4.31 -10.81
CA ASP A 68 13.39 -4.34 -9.60
C ASP A 68 14.80 -4.92 -9.84
N ASP A 69 15.75 -4.44 -9.05
CA ASP A 69 17.12 -4.96 -8.95
C ASP A 69 17.25 -6.17 -8.00
N GLY A 70 16.13 -6.64 -7.44
CA GLY A 70 16.06 -7.75 -6.50
C GLY A 70 16.23 -7.38 -5.03
N THR A 71 16.36 -6.09 -4.68
CA THR A 71 16.52 -5.64 -3.29
C THR A 71 15.32 -5.96 -2.41
N TRP A 72 14.12 -6.00 -2.99
CA TRP A 72 12.89 -6.38 -2.30
C TRP A 72 12.93 -7.80 -1.69
N LYS A 73 13.77 -8.72 -2.22
CA LYS A 73 13.90 -10.10 -1.71
C LYS A 73 14.40 -10.18 -0.27
N THR A 74 15.05 -9.12 0.20
CA THR A 74 15.56 -8.99 1.57
C THR A 74 14.73 -8.05 2.42
N ALA A 75 13.66 -7.46 1.88
CA ALA A 75 12.80 -6.54 2.61
C ALA A 75 11.86 -7.33 3.54
N GLU A 76 11.91 -7.01 4.83
CA GLU A 76 10.98 -7.58 5.82
C GLU A 76 9.61 -6.89 5.77
N ASN A 77 9.58 -5.61 5.38
CA ASN A 77 8.37 -4.82 5.29
C ASN A 77 8.37 -3.97 4.03
N ALA A 78 7.22 -3.84 3.40
CA ALA A 78 7.01 -2.98 2.25
C ALA A 78 5.91 -1.96 2.52
N VAL A 79 6.14 -0.72 2.11
CA VAL A 79 5.20 0.38 2.28
C VAL A 79 4.87 0.98 0.92
N SER A 80 3.58 1.03 0.59
CA SER A 80 3.11 1.67 -0.64
C SER A 80 2.97 3.17 -0.47
N SER A 81 3.50 3.93 -1.41
CA SER A 81 3.36 5.39 -1.45
C SER A 81 2.07 5.81 -2.17
N VAL A 82 1.41 6.83 -1.62
CA VAL A 82 0.30 7.53 -2.28
C VAL A 82 0.75 8.94 -2.64
N GLY A 83 0.79 9.28 -3.93
CA GLY A 83 1.21 10.61 -4.39
C GLY A 83 2.72 10.85 -4.44
N GLY A 84 3.53 9.79 -4.26
CA GLY A 84 4.94 9.82 -4.60
C GLY A 84 5.92 10.01 -3.43
N ARG A 85 7.20 10.03 -3.78
CA ARG A 85 8.33 10.15 -2.87
C ARG A 85 8.51 11.61 -2.47
N LEU A 86 8.49 11.89 -1.17
CA LEU A 86 8.64 13.23 -0.60
C LEU A 86 10.12 13.68 -0.57
N VAL A 87 11.00 12.77 -0.18
CA VAL A 87 12.44 13.04 -0.05
C VAL A 87 13.22 11.94 -0.74
N THR A 88 14.27 12.33 -1.43
CA THR A 88 15.23 11.43 -2.08
C THR A 88 16.64 11.91 -1.79
N ASN A 89 17.47 11.07 -1.15
CA ASN A 89 18.85 11.39 -0.80
C ASN A 89 18.99 12.73 -0.04
N GLY A 90 18.09 13.02 0.89
CA GLY A 90 18.08 14.24 1.69
C GLY A 90 17.53 15.48 0.97
N VAL A 91 17.06 15.35 -0.26
CA VAL A 91 16.49 16.45 -1.05
C VAL A 91 14.98 16.33 -1.11
N ALA A 92 14.28 17.42 -0.73
CA ALA A 92 12.84 17.48 -0.82
C ALA A 92 12.39 17.56 -2.28
N ASN A 93 11.47 16.69 -2.70
CA ASN A 93 10.81 16.80 -3.99
C ASN A 93 9.83 17.99 -3.98
N SER A 94 9.69 18.63 -5.13
CA SER A 94 8.82 19.82 -5.32
C SER A 94 7.66 19.58 -6.29
N ASP A 95 7.68 18.50 -7.06
CA ASP A 95 6.76 18.23 -8.17
C ASP A 95 5.43 17.64 -7.68
N PHE A 96 4.75 18.43 -6.83
CA PHE A 96 3.46 18.05 -6.26
C PHE A 96 2.41 19.12 -6.52
N GLU A 97 1.30 18.73 -7.11
CA GLU A 97 0.14 19.60 -7.37
C GLU A 97 -1.00 19.42 -6.36
N ALA A 98 -0.73 18.87 -5.19
CA ALA A 98 -1.78 18.60 -4.20
C ALA A 98 -2.02 19.81 -3.29
N GLY A 99 -3.28 20.13 -3.05
CA GLY A 99 -3.72 21.13 -2.08
C GLY A 99 -3.40 20.77 -0.62
N ALA A 100 -3.69 21.72 0.29
CA ALA A 100 -3.55 21.48 1.73
C ALA A 100 -4.58 20.45 2.22
N ALA A 101 -4.11 19.45 2.96
CA ALA A 101 -4.93 18.39 3.53
C ALA A 101 -4.23 17.77 4.76
N PRO A 102 -4.95 16.99 5.60
CA PRO A 102 -4.30 16.09 6.55
C PRO A 102 -3.35 15.15 5.82
N ARG A 103 -2.20 14.85 6.44
CA ARG A 103 -1.14 14.05 5.78
C ARG A 103 -0.59 12.99 6.71
N THR A 104 -0.17 11.88 6.10
CA THR A 104 0.61 10.82 6.73
C THR A 104 1.89 10.62 5.92
N ALA A 105 3.02 10.51 6.60
CA ALA A 105 4.29 10.24 5.96
C ALA A 105 5.13 9.25 6.78
N VAL A 106 6.00 8.53 6.09
CA VAL A 106 7.07 7.75 6.69
C VAL A 106 8.39 8.18 6.08
N GLY A 107 9.43 8.27 6.89
CA GLY A 107 10.76 8.59 6.42
C GLY A 107 11.83 7.82 7.17
N ILE A 108 12.99 7.71 6.57
CA ILE A 108 14.17 7.10 7.17
C ILE A 108 15.29 8.14 7.26
N LYS A 109 15.98 8.18 8.38
CA LYS A 109 17.14 9.01 8.64
C LYS A 109 18.43 8.28 8.27
N ALA A 110 19.51 9.02 8.11
CA ALA A 110 20.83 8.46 7.79
C ALA A 110 21.34 7.44 8.84
N ASP A 111 20.90 7.56 10.09
CA ASP A 111 21.23 6.64 11.17
C ASP A 111 20.32 5.40 11.23
N GLY A 112 19.42 5.22 10.27
CA GLY A 112 18.47 4.11 10.19
C GLY A 112 17.20 4.30 11.00
N ASN A 113 17.07 5.37 11.77
CA ASN A 113 15.85 5.65 12.52
C ASN A 113 14.68 5.96 11.58
N ILE A 114 13.50 5.42 11.89
CA ILE A 114 12.27 5.65 11.13
C ILE A 114 11.45 6.76 11.79
N ILE A 115 10.95 7.67 10.97
CA ILE A 115 10.02 8.73 11.37
C ILE A 115 8.64 8.40 10.81
N PHE A 116 7.65 8.24 11.68
CA PHE A 116 6.24 8.30 11.33
C PHE A 116 5.71 9.69 11.64
N TYR A 117 5.06 10.33 10.67
CA TYR A 117 4.60 11.69 10.78
C TYR A 117 3.16 11.83 10.33
N THR A 118 2.33 12.41 11.17
CA THR A 118 0.97 12.81 10.82
C THR A 118 0.77 14.29 11.01
N LEU A 119 -0.08 14.88 10.20
CA LEU A 119 -0.47 16.28 10.29
C LEU A 119 -1.98 16.40 10.15
N ASP A 120 -2.61 17.02 11.12
CA ASP A 120 -4.02 17.35 11.06
C ASP A 120 -4.32 18.38 9.97
N GLY A 121 -5.56 18.41 9.51
CA GLY A 121 -5.99 19.37 8.52
C GLY A 121 -7.51 19.42 8.35
N ARG A 122 -7.98 20.29 7.45
CA ARG A 122 -9.41 20.52 7.19
C ARG A 122 -10.21 20.93 8.44
N GLN A 123 -9.53 21.49 9.44
CA GLN A 123 -10.13 21.94 10.70
C GLN A 123 -9.94 23.45 10.83
N SER A 124 -11.00 24.21 10.57
CA SER A 124 -10.97 25.67 10.65
C SER A 124 -10.61 26.15 12.07
N GLY A 125 -9.67 27.09 12.16
CA GLY A 125 -9.18 27.61 13.44
C GLY A 125 -8.15 26.74 14.16
N TYR A 126 -7.87 25.52 13.67
CA TYR A 126 -6.89 24.62 14.24
C TYR A 126 -5.79 24.24 13.24
N SER A 127 -6.13 23.55 12.18
CA SER A 127 -5.18 23.17 11.12
C SER A 127 -5.87 23.06 9.76
N TYR A 128 -5.31 23.72 8.76
CA TYR A 128 -5.75 23.56 7.38
C TYR A 128 -5.10 22.35 6.67
N GLY A 129 -4.05 21.78 7.27
CA GLY A 129 -3.22 20.76 6.67
C GLY A 129 -2.03 21.33 5.90
N ALA A 130 -1.34 20.47 5.15
CA ALA A 130 -0.19 20.87 4.36
C ALA A 130 -0.27 20.39 2.91
N GLN A 131 0.35 21.16 2.03
CA GLN A 131 0.71 20.70 0.68
C GLN A 131 1.86 19.69 0.77
N LEU A 132 1.94 18.76 -0.19
CA LEU A 132 3.01 17.75 -0.20
C LEU A 132 4.41 18.36 -0.24
N LYS A 133 4.61 19.45 -0.97
CA LYS A 133 5.89 20.18 -0.99
C LYS A 133 6.31 20.72 0.39
N THR A 134 5.35 21.12 1.21
CA THR A 134 5.60 21.58 2.60
C THR A 134 5.94 20.38 3.49
N LEU A 135 5.21 19.27 3.32
CA LEU A 135 5.50 18.02 4.04
C LEU A 135 6.89 17.49 3.67
N ALA A 136 7.28 17.51 2.39
CA ALA A 136 8.60 17.10 1.94
C ALA A 136 9.72 17.89 2.63
N LYS A 137 9.59 19.22 2.69
CA LYS A 137 10.54 20.08 3.43
C LYS A 137 10.59 19.72 4.91
N ARG A 138 9.42 19.45 5.51
CA ARG A 138 9.34 19.06 6.92
C ARG A 138 10.06 17.75 7.21
N MET A 139 9.94 16.76 6.31
CA MET A 139 10.67 15.50 6.47
C MET A 139 12.19 15.68 6.38
N VAL A 140 12.68 16.58 5.51
CA VAL A 140 14.11 16.95 5.47
C VAL A 140 14.53 17.63 6.77
N GLU A 141 13.76 18.58 7.31
CA GLU A 141 14.03 19.23 8.59
C GLU A 141 14.11 18.24 9.76
N LEU A 142 13.33 17.16 9.71
CA LEU A 142 13.39 16.05 10.67
C LEU A 142 14.60 15.14 10.49
N GLY A 143 15.42 15.38 9.45
CA GLY A 143 16.64 14.65 9.16
C GLY A 143 16.43 13.40 8.31
N CYS A 144 15.28 13.26 7.63
CA CYS A 144 15.06 12.15 6.72
C CYS A 144 15.92 12.28 5.47
N VAL A 145 16.57 11.19 5.09
CA VAL A 145 17.29 11.05 3.81
C VAL A 145 16.37 10.52 2.71
N ASP A 146 15.39 9.71 3.07
CA ASP A 146 14.30 9.29 2.19
C ASP A 146 12.96 9.38 2.93
N ALA A 147 11.89 9.74 2.21
CA ALA A 147 10.55 9.79 2.78
C ALA A 147 9.47 9.58 1.71
N LEU A 148 8.39 8.96 2.13
CA LEU A 148 7.20 8.68 1.31
C LEU A 148 5.97 9.36 1.91
N ASN A 149 5.09 9.85 1.04
CA ASN A 149 3.73 10.19 1.44
C ASN A 149 2.88 8.92 1.43
N LEU A 150 2.13 8.72 2.49
CA LEU A 150 1.14 7.65 2.61
C LEU A 150 -0.27 8.22 2.35
N ASP A 151 -1.29 7.38 2.49
CA ASP A 151 -2.66 7.87 2.43
C ASP A 151 -2.93 8.91 3.52
N GLY A 152 -3.73 9.90 3.19
CA GLY A 152 -3.97 11.06 4.01
C GLY A 152 -5.46 11.45 4.05
N GLY A 153 -5.74 12.74 4.26
CA GLY A 153 -7.12 13.19 4.35
C GLY A 153 -7.85 12.55 5.53
N GLY A 154 -8.98 11.91 5.28
CA GLY A 154 -9.76 11.17 6.28
C GLY A 154 -9.08 9.93 6.82
N SER A 155 -8.11 9.38 6.09
CA SER A 155 -7.34 8.18 6.49
C SER A 155 -6.14 8.51 7.38
N THR A 156 -5.85 9.82 7.63
CA THR A 156 -4.72 10.23 8.47
C THR A 156 -4.95 9.79 9.91
N THR A 157 -4.18 8.80 10.36
CA THR A 157 -4.26 8.26 11.72
C THR A 157 -2.88 7.78 12.15
N ILE A 158 -2.53 8.01 13.41
CA ILE A 158 -1.38 7.39 14.06
C ILE A 158 -1.84 6.82 15.40
N SER A 159 -1.47 5.58 15.67
CA SER A 159 -1.70 4.94 16.96
C SER A 159 -0.38 4.33 17.43
N ALA A 160 -0.04 4.58 18.68
CA ALA A 160 1.18 4.07 19.29
C ALA A 160 0.90 3.59 20.70
N TRP A 161 1.49 2.46 21.03
CA TRP A 161 1.48 1.94 22.40
C TRP A 161 2.75 2.38 23.13
N PHE A 162 2.58 2.95 24.31
CA PHE A 162 3.69 3.37 25.15
C PHE A 162 3.68 2.55 26.45
N PRO A 163 4.77 1.83 26.78
CA PRO A 163 4.87 1.08 28.04
C PRO A 163 4.63 1.99 29.26
N GLY A 164 3.77 1.55 30.18
CA GLY A 164 3.47 2.27 31.43
C GLY A 164 2.50 3.44 31.30
N LYS A 165 1.84 3.59 30.15
CA LYS A 165 0.71 4.52 29.99
C LYS A 165 -0.57 3.74 29.71
N ASP A 166 -1.68 4.18 30.33
CA ASP A 166 -3.01 3.67 29.98
C ASP A 166 -3.34 4.11 28.57
N ASN A 167 -3.37 3.15 27.65
CA ASN A 167 -3.69 3.38 26.24
C ASN A 167 -5.21 3.18 26.06
N THR A 168 -6.02 4.07 26.61
CA THR A 168 -7.48 4.13 26.47
C THR A 168 -7.90 5.17 25.44
#